data_f98d39d6bedef1cab3e08b912ae569f5
#
_entry.id   f98d39d6bedef1cab3e08b912ae569f5
#
_cell.length_a   1.000
_cell.length_b   1.000
_cell.length_c   1.000
_cell.angle_alpha   90.00
_cell.angle_beta   90.00
_cell.angle_gamma   90.00
#
_symmetry.space_group_name_H-M   'P 1'
#
loop_
_entity.id
_entity.type
_entity.pdbx_description
1 polymer ?
#
loop_
_entity_poly.entity_id
_entity_poly.type
_entity_poly.pdbx_seq_one_letter_code
_entity_poly.pdbx_strand_id
1 'polypeptide(L)'
;MAECFRLVLIGKMATGKKKIMIVAGEASGDLHGSRVVEALTRLNPELHVYGVGSERLRRAGAEMIADSSELSVVGITEVFARMGNLLEAYWQVKKFIQRSGLSLLILIDFPDFNLLLARAANGVGVPILYYISPQVWAWRSGRVKTIARRVKKIAVIFSFEVSIYKNAGLDVEFVGHPLLDLLGSNQQDLYIHEKMEGDPLVALLPGSRPGEVQRLLPEMVQAAKILTAAKPGARFILPMAPTVKVQELEKFLPHDSVPISVVEGKTYEALMAADLAVVASGTATLETAILGKPMVIAYRVSPLSYWVGRAMVKVDWVGLVNIVAGRKVVPELLQGEARGERIAAEVLRILDDEPYRKEMLGGLAEVREKLGTPGAAERVARMALEMIRNKG
;
A
#
# COMPACT_ATOMS: atom_id res chain seq x y z
N MET A 1 18.02 -18.23 29.25
CA MET A 1 17.28 -17.92 28.00
C MET A 1 16.76 -19.15 27.22
N ALA A 2 17.22 -20.37 27.52
CA ALA A 2 16.75 -21.58 26.83
C ALA A 2 15.46 -22.21 27.41
N GLU A 3 15.04 -21.85 28.60
CA GLU A 3 13.86 -22.42 29.28
C GLU A 3 12.54 -21.71 28.98
N CYS A 4 12.57 -20.45 28.56
CA CYS A 4 11.34 -19.72 28.15
C CYS A 4 10.75 -20.20 26.81
N PHE A 5 11.56 -20.84 25.96
CA PHE A 5 11.16 -21.36 24.65
C PHE A 5 10.46 -22.72 24.68
N ARG A 6 10.48 -23.42 25.81
CA ARG A 6 9.90 -24.77 25.94
C ARG A 6 8.42 -24.79 26.30
N LEU A 7 7.86 -23.69 26.79
CA LEU A 7 6.48 -23.62 27.30
C LEU A 7 5.41 -23.25 26.26
N VAL A 8 5.77 -22.73 25.11
CA VAL A 8 4.79 -22.39 24.03
C VAL A 8 4.41 -23.59 23.17
N LEU A 9 5.13 -24.71 23.22
CA LEU A 9 4.90 -25.89 22.38
C LEU A 9 3.89 -26.90 22.93
N ILE A 10 3.31 -26.69 24.11
CA ILE A 10 2.29 -27.59 24.70
C ILE A 10 1.02 -26.78 25.05
N GLY A 11 0.55 -25.93 24.16
CA GLY A 11 -0.80 -25.43 24.17
C GLY A 11 -1.73 -26.50 23.60
N LYS A 12 -2.62 -27.06 24.43
CA LYS A 12 -3.68 -28.05 24.17
C LYS A 12 -4.04 -28.16 22.69
N MET A 13 -3.83 -29.33 22.07
CA MET A 13 -4.49 -29.72 20.83
C MET A 13 -6.01 -29.66 21.05
N ALA A 14 -6.62 -28.53 20.75
CA ALA A 14 -8.06 -28.41 20.70
C ALA A 14 -8.55 -29.19 19.48
N THR A 15 -9.10 -30.36 19.74
CA THR A 15 -9.74 -31.25 18.76
C THR A 15 -10.91 -30.48 18.11
N GLY A 16 -10.83 -30.23 16.81
CA GLY A 16 -11.95 -29.76 15.97
C GLY A 16 -11.90 -28.36 15.42
N LYS A 17 -11.09 -27.42 15.93
CA LYS A 17 -11.04 -26.06 15.39
C LYS A 17 -10.24 -25.98 14.08
N LYS A 18 -10.84 -25.36 13.05
CA LYS A 18 -10.12 -25.08 11.79
C LYS A 18 -9.03 -24.04 12.05
N LYS A 19 -7.82 -24.29 11.54
CA LYS A 19 -6.63 -23.47 11.76
C LYS A 19 -6.26 -22.74 10.48
N ILE A 20 -6.17 -21.41 10.54
CA ILE A 20 -5.72 -20.56 9.43
C ILE A 20 -4.43 -19.88 9.84
N MET A 21 -3.52 -19.66 8.88
CA MET A 21 -2.36 -18.81 9.07
C MET A 21 -2.37 -17.66 8.10
N ILE A 22 -2.09 -16.45 8.58
CA ILE A 22 -1.94 -15.24 7.78
C ILE A 22 -0.49 -14.76 7.84
N VAL A 23 0.10 -14.47 6.68
CA VAL A 23 1.47 -13.96 6.57
C VAL A 23 1.46 -12.60 5.90
N ALA A 24 1.89 -11.57 6.64
CA ALA A 24 2.00 -10.18 6.25
C ALA A 24 3.39 -9.64 6.63
N GLY A 25 4.29 -9.54 5.66
CA GLY A 25 5.71 -9.19 5.92
C GLY A 25 6.01 -7.70 6.03
N GLU A 26 5.06 -6.82 5.68
CA GLU A 26 5.23 -5.37 5.65
C GLU A 26 4.12 -4.65 6.42
N ALA A 27 4.35 -3.39 6.81
CA ALA A 27 3.38 -2.61 7.59
C ALA A 27 2.02 -2.42 6.88
N SER A 28 2.01 -2.29 5.55
CA SER A 28 0.79 -2.26 4.75
C SER A 28 0.07 -3.60 4.75
N GLY A 29 0.83 -4.69 4.59
CA GLY A 29 0.32 -6.05 4.69
C GLY A 29 -0.28 -6.35 6.07
N ASP A 30 0.37 -5.90 7.15
CA ASP A 30 -0.13 -6.05 8.53
C ASP A 30 -1.46 -5.32 8.75
N LEU A 31 -1.60 -4.11 8.20
CA LEU A 31 -2.87 -3.37 8.23
C LEU A 31 -3.99 -4.11 7.49
N HIS A 32 -3.72 -4.61 6.28
CA HIS A 32 -4.73 -5.33 5.51
C HIS A 32 -5.03 -6.71 6.09
N GLY A 33 -4.00 -7.38 6.62
CA GLY A 33 -4.12 -8.67 7.31
C GLY A 33 -4.96 -8.57 8.58
N SER A 34 -4.77 -7.55 9.39
CA SER A 34 -5.55 -7.36 10.62
C SER A 34 -7.04 -7.24 10.33
N ARG A 35 -7.45 -6.51 9.29
CA ARG A 35 -8.85 -6.42 8.86
C ARG A 35 -9.42 -7.75 8.38
N VAL A 36 -8.61 -8.57 7.72
CA VAL A 36 -9.02 -9.94 7.32
C VAL A 36 -9.21 -10.81 8.56
N VAL A 37 -8.33 -10.71 9.58
CA VAL A 37 -8.48 -11.43 10.85
C VAL A 37 -9.77 -11.01 11.56
N GLU A 38 -10.03 -9.71 11.69
CA GLU A 38 -11.26 -9.18 12.29
C GLU A 38 -12.50 -9.71 11.56
N ALA A 39 -12.50 -9.70 10.23
CA ALA A 39 -13.60 -10.23 9.43
C ALA A 39 -13.77 -11.75 9.61
N LEU A 40 -12.68 -12.52 9.63
CA LEU A 40 -12.71 -13.96 9.87
C LEU A 40 -13.27 -14.29 11.24
N THR A 41 -12.82 -13.63 12.29
CA THR A 41 -13.27 -13.84 13.68
C THR A 41 -14.75 -13.49 13.84
N ARG A 42 -15.21 -12.40 13.19
CA ARG A 42 -16.63 -12.01 13.18
C ARG A 42 -17.50 -13.04 12.46
N LEU A 43 -17.05 -13.56 11.31
CA LEU A 43 -17.81 -14.51 10.48
C LEU A 43 -17.78 -15.94 11.04
N ASN A 44 -16.72 -16.32 11.74
CA ASN A 44 -16.58 -17.61 12.38
C ASN A 44 -15.68 -17.54 13.62
N PRO A 45 -16.26 -17.33 14.82
CA PRO A 45 -15.51 -17.25 16.08
C PRO A 45 -14.79 -18.55 16.50
N GLU A 46 -15.13 -19.69 15.89
CA GLU A 46 -14.50 -20.98 16.17
C GLU A 46 -13.14 -21.14 15.47
N LEU A 47 -12.76 -20.20 14.60
CA LEU A 47 -11.47 -20.26 13.93
C LEU A 47 -10.32 -19.96 14.87
N HIS A 48 -9.22 -20.68 14.68
CA HIS A 48 -7.94 -20.33 15.28
C HIS A 48 -7.05 -19.70 14.22
N VAL A 49 -6.68 -18.44 14.40
CA VAL A 49 -5.89 -17.67 13.43
C VAL A 49 -4.48 -17.47 13.95
N TYR A 50 -3.49 -18.00 13.24
CA TYR A 50 -2.07 -17.74 13.45
C TYR A 50 -1.59 -16.61 12.55
N GLY A 51 -0.60 -15.82 13.03
CA GLY A 51 -0.09 -14.67 12.32
C GLY A 51 1.43 -14.63 12.19
N VAL A 52 1.90 -14.18 11.04
CA VAL A 52 3.21 -13.55 10.85
C VAL A 52 2.94 -12.12 10.42
N GLY A 53 3.30 -11.17 11.24
CA GLY A 53 2.95 -9.75 11.06
C GLY A 53 3.46 -8.93 12.24
N SER A 54 2.78 -7.86 12.56
CA SER A 54 3.15 -7.01 13.70
C SER A 54 1.98 -6.78 14.66
N GLU A 55 2.05 -5.70 15.40
CA GLU A 55 1.11 -5.39 16.49
C GLU A 55 -0.37 -5.30 16.04
N ARG A 56 -0.65 -4.90 14.80
CA ARG A 56 -2.04 -4.80 14.30
C ARG A 56 -2.67 -6.18 14.14
N LEU A 57 -1.91 -7.13 13.58
CA LEU A 57 -2.38 -8.51 13.44
C LEU A 57 -2.64 -9.15 14.82
N ARG A 58 -1.74 -8.88 15.79
CA ARG A 58 -1.90 -9.34 17.18
C ARG A 58 -3.17 -8.78 17.82
N ARG A 59 -3.40 -7.47 17.71
CA ARG A 59 -4.61 -6.81 18.25
C ARG A 59 -5.90 -7.30 17.61
N ALA A 60 -5.84 -7.69 16.34
CA ALA A 60 -6.98 -8.30 15.64
C ALA A 60 -7.31 -9.73 16.13
N GLY A 61 -6.49 -10.33 16.99
CA GLY A 61 -6.74 -11.63 17.59
C GLY A 61 -5.93 -12.79 17.00
N ALA A 62 -4.92 -12.52 16.16
CA ALA A 62 -4.04 -13.57 15.66
C ALA A 62 -2.99 -13.98 16.73
N GLU A 63 -2.78 -15.31 16.89
CA GLU A 63 -1.67 -15.84 17.66
C GLU A 63 -0.38 -15.74 16.84
N MET A 64 0.56 -14.94 17.33
CA MET A 64 1.76 -14.59 16.55
C MET A 64 2.78 -15.73 16.58
N ILE A 65 3.23 -16.13 15.39
CA ILE A 65 4.31 -17.13 15.20
C ILE A 65 5.64 -16.44 14.99
N ALA A 66 5.67 -15.31 14.27
CA ALA A 66 6.86 -14.48 14.10
C ALA A 66 6.46 -13.01 13.95
N ASP A 67 7.36 -12.10 14.34
CA ASP A 67 7.14 -10.66 14.22
C ASP A 67 7.74 -10.14 12.92
N SER A 68 6.94 -9.43 12.11
CA SER A 68 7.39 -8.87 10.84
C SER A 68 8.25 -7.62 10.99
N SER A 69 8.30 -6.99 12.17
CA SER A 69 9.20 -5.87 12.43
C SER A 69 10.68 -6.28 12.31
N GLU A 70 10.96 -7.56 12.54
CA GLU A 70 12.28 -8.16 12.34
C GLU A 70 12.54 -8.54 10.86
N LEU A 71 11.50 -8.63 10.03
CA LEU A 71 11.54 -9.03 8.62
C LEU A 71 11.62 -7.85 7.67
N SER A 72 11.10 -6.68 8.07
CA SER A 72 11.05 -5.49 7.24
C SER A 72 12.44 -4.85 7.11
N VAL A 73 12.97 -4.83 5.90
CA VAL A 73 14.29 -4.25 5.61
C VAL A 73 14.13 -3.06 4.68
N VAL A 74 14.58 -1.89 5.12
CA VAL A 74 14.63 -0.65 4.33
C VAL A 74 16.10 -0.33 4.04
N GLY A 75 16.58 -0.76 2.87
CA GLY A 75 17.94 -0.45 2.39
C GLY A 75 18.82 -1.67 2.06
N ILE A 76 19.69 -1.53 1.06
CA ILE A 76 20.54 -2.64 0.56
C ILE A 76 21.56 -3.10 1.60
N THR A 77 22.11 -2.19 2.40
CA THR A 77 23.10 -2.49 3.44
C THR A 77 22.46 -3.19 4.66
N GLU A 78 21.22 -2.88 4.97
CA GLU A 78 20.47 -3.50 6.07
C GLU A 78 20.00 -4.92 5.71
N VAL A 79 19.81 -5.22 4.41
CA VAL A 79 19.46 -6.58 3.94
C VAL A 79 20.50 -7.60 4.40
N PHE A 80 21.79 -7.31 4.26
CA PHE A 80 22.85 -8.23 4.67
C PHE A 80 22.93 -8.42 6.19
N ALA A 81 22.71 -7.35 6.95
CA ALA A 81 22.74 -7.40 8.42
C ALA A 81 21.57 -8.21 9.04
N ARG A 82 20.41 -8.27 8.35
CA ARG A 82 19.19 -8.94 8.83
C ARG A 82 18.87 -10.26 8.13
N MET A 83 19.74 -10.71 7.21
CA MET A 83 19.52 -11.96 6.49
C MET A 83 19.38 -13.17 7.42
N GLY A 84 20.10 -13.16 8.55
CA GLY A 84 19.97 -14.19 9.60
C GLY A 84 18.56 -14.28 10.18
N ASN A 85 18.00 -13.14 10.58
CA ASN A 85 16.66 -13.07 11.17
C ASN A 85 15.58 -13.51 10.17
N LEU A 86 15.73 -13.11 8.90
CA LEU A 86 14.82 -13.52 7.82
C LEU A 86 14.84 -15.04 7.60
N LEU A 87 16.02 -15.65 7.62
CA LEU A 87 16.18 -17.10 7.49
C LEU A 87 15.63 -17.84 8.71
N GLU A 88 15.88 -17.34 9.91
CA GLU A 88 15.36 -17.91 11.15
C GLU A 88 13.82 -17.90 11.16
N ALA A 89 13.22 -16.76 10.86
CA ALA A 89 11.77 -16.63 10.75
C ALA A 89 11.21 -17.54 9.66
N TYR A 90 11.87 -17.65 8.51
CA TYR A 90 11.47 -18.58 7.44
C TYR A 90 11.44 -20.03 7.95
N TRP A 91 12.49 -20.50 8.65
CA TRP A 91 12.55 -21.86 9.15
C TRP A 91 11.51 -22.10 10.25
N GLN A 92 11.30 -21.14 11.14
CA GLN A 92 10.27 -21.20 12.18
C GLN A 92 8.87 -21.35 11.56
N VAL A 93 8.52 -20.47 10.65
CA VAL A 93 7.21 -20.46 9.97
C VAL A 93 7.02 -21.73 9.12
N LYS A 94 8.04 -22.15 8.38
CA LYS A 94 8.02 -23.39 7.59
C LYS A 94 7.76 -24.60 8.48
N LYS A 95 8.49 -24.73 9.59
CA LYS A 95 8.30 -25.84 10.56
C LYS A 95 6.90 -25.82 11.15
N PHE A 96 6.34 -24.65 11.43
CA PHE A 96 4.98 -24.49 11.91
C PHE A 96 3.97 -24.95 10.85
N ILE A 97 4.08 -24.48 9.59
CA ILE A 97 3.21 -24.91 8.48
C ILE A 97 3.20 -26.45 8.34
N GLN A 98 4.37 -27.07 8.46
CA GLN A 98 4.50 -28.53 8.28
C GLN A 98 3.90 -29.35 9.40
N ARG A 99 3.74 -28.80 10.63
CA ARG A 99 3.36 -29.57 11.83
C ARG A 99 2.01 -29.20 12.42
N SER A 100 1.47 -28.04 12.10
CA SER A 100 0.28 -27.49 12.76
C SER A 100 -1.06 -28.00 12.23
N GLY A 101 -1.07 -28.69 11.08
CA GLY A 101 -2.32 -29.13 10.44
C GLY A 101 -3.20 -27.99 9.98
N LEU A 102 -2.61 -26.99 9.33
CA LEU A 102 -3.35 -25.84 8.81
C LEU A 102 -4.40 -26.24 7.79
N SER A 103 -5.57 -25.64 7.90
CA SER A 103 -6.66 -25.76 6.92
C SER A 103 -6.44 -24.85 5.71
N LEU A 104 -5.81 -23.67 5.93
CA LEU A 104 -5.55 -22.66 4.90
C LEU A 104 -4.35 -21.80 5.30
N LEU A 105 -3.56 -21.39 4.30
CA LEU A 105 -2.54 -20.35 4.40
C LEU A 105 -2.97 -19.14 3.57
N ILE A 106 -3.04 -17.96 4.18
CA ILE A 106 -3.31 -16.67 3.51
C ILE A 106 -1.99 -15.90 3.43
N LEU A 107 -1.57 -15.55 2.22
CA LEU A 107 -0.36 -14.79 1.95
C LEU A 107 -0.76 -13.38 1.50
N ILE A 108 -0.15 -12.35 2.10
CA ILE A 108 -0.45 -10.95 1.78
C ILE A 108 0.83 -10.26 1.34
N ASP A 109 0.84 -9.74 0.09
CA ASP A 109 2.00 -9.05 -0.50
C ASP A 109 3.34 -9.79 -0.29
N PHE A 110 4.46 -9.11 -0.03
CA PHE A 110 5.76 -9.66 0.36
C PHE A 110 6.22 -10.89 -0.45
N PRO A 111 6.34 -10.77 -1.78
CA PRO A 111 6.35 -11.90 -2.71
C PRO A 111 7.52 -12.85 -2.57
N ASP A 112 8.73 -12.37 -2.29
CA ASP A 112 9.92 -13.24 -2.27
C ASP A 112 9.85 -14.23 -1.10
N PHE A 113 9.46 -13.77 0.08
CA PHE A 113 9.26 -14.61 1.26
C PHE A 113 8.02 -15.50 1.12
N ASN A 114 6.90 -14.91 0.72
CA ASN A 114 5.63 -15.61 0.60
C ASN A 114 5.65 -16.74 -0.43
N LEU A 115 6.35 -16.57 -1.55
CA LEU A 115 6.50 -17.65 -2.53
C LEU A 115 7.37 -18.81 -2.02
N LEU A 116 8.33 -18.57 -1.12
CA LEU A 116 9.07 -19.66 -0.45
C LEU A 116 8.16 -20.44 0.51
N LEU A 117 7.36 -19.73 1.31
CA LEU A 117 6.37 -20.36 2.21
C LEU A 117 5.30 -21.12 1.43
N ALA A 118 4.85 -20.59 0.29
CA ALA A 118 3.92 -21.27 -0.61
C ALA A 118 4.45 -22.64 -1.06
N ARG A 119 5.75 -22.73 -1.35
CA ARG A 119 6.37 -24.03 -1.69
C ARG A 119 6.33 -25.00 -0.51
N ALA A 120 6.57 -24.51 0.70
CA ALA A 120 6.53 -25.36 1.91
C ALA A 120 5.11 -25.84 2.22
N ALA A 121 4.11 -24.97 2.07
CA ALA A 121 2.70 -25.32 2.29
C ALA A 121 2.18 -26.37 1.27
N ASN A 122 2.55 -26.22 0.00
CA ASN A 122 2.22 -27.20 -1.03
C ASN A 122 2.83 -28.60 -0.74
N GLY A 123 4.04 -28.65 -0.18
CA GLY A 123 4.67 -29.91 0.19
C GLY A 123 3.92 -30.72 1.24
N VAL A 124 2.98 -30.09 1.97
CA VAL A 124 2.13 -30.74 2.99
C VAL A 124 0.63 -30.62 2.66
N GLY A 125 0.28 -30.24 1.44
CA GLY A 125 -1.11 -30.17 0.96
C GLY A 125 -1.96 -29.07 1.60
N VAL A 126 -1.36 -28.01 2.15
CA VAL A 126 -2.10 -26.84 2.67
C VAL A 126 -2.49 -25.92 1.51
N PRO A 127 -3.80 -25.67 1.28
CA PRO A 127 -4.23 -24.75 0.25
C PRO A 127 -3.82 -23.31 0.58
N ILE A 128 -3.61 -22.50 -0.47
CA ILE A 128 -3.11 -21.14 -0.35
C ILE A 128 -4.09 -20.18 -1.01
N LEU A 129 -4.49 -19.15 -0.26
CA LEU A 129 -5.12 -17.93 -0.76
C LEU A 129 -4.08 -16.81 -0.79
N TYR A 130 -3.86 -16.19 -1.95
CA TYR A 130 -2.97 -15.04 -2.05
C TYR A 130 -3.80 -13.76 -2.16
N TYR A 131 -3.64 -12.84 -1.23
CA TYR A 131 -4.29 -11.54 -1.21
C TYR A 131 -3.28 -10.43 -1.45
N ILE A 132 -3.61 -9.43 -2.24
CA ILE A 132 -2.71 -8.36 -2.70
C ILE A 132 -1.49 -8.97 -3.39
N SER A 133 -1.70 -9.39 -4.63
CA SER A 133 -0.67 -10.04 -5.42
C SER A 133 0.50 -9.11 -5.72
N PRO A 134 1.70 -9.65 -5.97
CA PRO A 134 2.80 -8.83 -6.48
C PRO A 134 2.41 -8.13 -7.78
N GLN A 135 2.93 -6.93 -7.99
CA GLN A 135 2.70 -6.15 -9.22
C GLN A 135 3.42 -6.77 -10.43
N VAL A 136 3.03 -8.01 -10.78
CA VAL A 136 3.63 -8.79 -11.89
C VAL A 136 3.41 -8.15 -13.26
N TRP A 137 2.43 -7.28 -13.38
CA TRP A 137 2.13 -6.50 -14.56
C TRP A 137 3.13 -5.36 -14.79
N ALA A 138 3.73 -4.83 -13.72
CA ALA A 138 4.74 -3.78 -13.80
C ALA A 138 6.14 -4.36 -14.06
N TRP A 139 6.49 -5.46 -13.39
CA TRP A 139 7.81 -6.07 -13.46
C TRP A 139 7.77 -7.55 -13.07
N ARG A 140 8.76 -8.36 -13.53
CA ARG A 140 8.85 -9.80 -13.22
C ARG A 140 7.62 -10.63 -13.59
N SER A 141 7.05 -10.42 -14.78
CA SER A 141 5.87 -11.14 -15.28
C SER A 141 5.99 -12.68 -15.24
N GLY A 142 7.23 -13.22 -15.26
CA GLY A 142 7.48 -14.66 -15.08
C GLY A 142 6.99 -15.25 -13.73
N ARG A 143 6.78 -14.41 -12.71
CA ARG A 143 6.22 -14.84 -11.42
C ARG A 143 4.79 -15.34 -11.51
N VAL A 144 4.01 -14.88 -12.50
CA VAL A 144 2.62 -15.34 -12.72
C VAL A 144 2.55 -16.87 -12.79
N LYS A 145 3.44 -17.51 -13.57
CA LYS A 145 3.51 -18.97 -13.69
C LYS A 145 3.86 -19.67 -12.37
N THR A 146 4.69 -19.02 -11.54
CA THR A 146 5.07 -19.58 -10.24
C THR A 146 3.93 -19.48 -9.25
N ILE A 147 3.21 -18.36 -9.25
CA ILE A 147 2.02 -18.14 -8.42
C ILE A 147 0.94 -19.14 -8.83
N ALA A 148 0.62 -19.24 -10.12
CA ALA A 148 -0.41 -20.16 -10.62
C ALA A 148 -0.16 -21.64 -10.25
N ARG A 149 1.11 -22.05 -10.16
CA ARG A 149 1.47 -23.43 -9.72
C ARG A 149 1.39 -23.67 -8.22
N ARG A 150 1.44 -22.61 -7.42
CA ARG A 150 1.56 -22.74 -5.95
C ARG A 150 0.32 -22.30 -5.20
N VAL A 151 -0.48 -21.42 -5.76
CA VAL A 151 -1.63 -20.78 -5.11
C VAL A 151 -2.91 -21.45 -5.62
N LYS A 152 -3.84 -21.74 -4.73
CA LYS A 152 -5.14 -22.32 -5.10
C LYS A 152 -6.13 -21.28 -5.59
N LYS A 153 -6.17 -20.12 -4.92
CA LYS A 153 -7.04 -18.98 -5.28
C LYS A 153 -6.31 -17.67 -4.99
N ILE A 154 -6.57 -16.65 -5.81
CA ILE A 154 -5.96 -15.32 -5.64
C ILE A 154 -7.04 -14.24 -5.56
N ALA A 155 -6.93 -13.37 -4.56
CA ALA A 155 -7.75 -12.19 -4.36
C ALA A 155 -6.98 -10.96 -4.83
N VAL A 156 -7.36 -10.42 -5.98
CA VAL A 156 -6.69 -9.25 -6.58
C VAL A 156 -7.40 -7.96 -6.21
N ILE A 157 -6.64 -6.87 -6.14
CA ILE A 157 -7.13 -5.54 -5.73
C ILE A 157 -7.33 -4.58 -6.91
N PHE A 158 -6.86 -4.96 -8.11
CA PHE A 158 -7.11 -4.24 -9.35
C PHE A 158 -7.87 -5.13 -10.33
N SER A 159 -8.92 -4.59 -10.95
CA SER A 159 -9.76 -5.33 -11.89
C SER A 159 -9.00 -5.87 -13.11
N PHE A 160 -7.99 -5.15 -13.60
CA PHE A 160 -7.17 -5.56 -14.73
C PHE A 160 -6.26 -6.77 -14.42
N GLU A 161 -5.96 -7.05 -13.15
CA GLU A 161 -5.17 -8.22 -12.75
C GLU A 161 -5.92 -9.54 -12.98
N VAL A 162 -7.26 -9.49 -13.02
CA VAL A 162 -8.09 -10.69 -13.23
C VAL A 162 -7.71 -11.42 -14.52
N SER A 163 -7.56 -10.71 -15.63
CA SER A 163 -7.20 -11.30 -16.91
C SER A 163 -5.82 -11.95 -16.89
N ILE A 164 -4.85 -11.33 -16.17
CA ILE A 164 -3.48 -11.81 -16.07
C ILE A 164 -3.43 -13.19 -15.41
N TYR A 165 -4.13 -13.35 -14.30
CA TYR A 165 -4.12 -14.61 -13.55
C TYR A 165 -5.06 -15.66 -14.12
N LYS A 166 -6.22 -15.26 -14.69
CA LYS A 166 -7.10 -16.19 -15.44
C LYS A 166 -6.39 -16.83 -16.63
N ASN A 167 -5.63 -16.04 -17.40
CA ASN A 167 -4.85 -16.55 -18.52
C ASN A 167 -3.73 -17.52 -18.09
N ALA A 168 -3.34 -17.50 -16.84
CA ALA A 168 -2.40 -18.46 -16.25
C ALA A 168 -3.10 -19.69 -15.64
N GLY A 169 -4.42 -19.81 -15.76
CA GLY A 169 -5.22 -20.94 -15.25
C GLY A 169 -5.49 -20.88 -13.75
N LEU A 170 -5.37 -19.71 -13.10
CA LEU A 170 -5.60 -19.55 -11.67
C LEU A 170 -7.04 -19.12 -11.39
N ASP A 171 -7.63 -19.66 -10.32
CA ASP A 171 -8.89 -19.15 -9.78
C ASP A 171 -8.65 -17.77 -9.16
N VAL A 172 -9.26 -16.74 -9.73
CA VAL A 172 -9.03 -15.34 -9.40
C VAL A 172 -10.33 -14.61 -9.13
N GLU A 173 -10.30 -13.79 -8.07
CA GLU A 173 -11.44 -12.95 -7.71
C GLU A 173 -10.97 -11.52 -7.45
N PHE A 174 -11.66 -10.54 -8.05
CA PHE A 174 -11.45 -9.13 -7.76
C PHE A 174 -12.24 -8.76 -6.51
N VAL A 175 -11.51 -8.43 -5.46
CA VAL A 175 -12.10 -8.14 -4.13
C VAL A 175 -12.26 -6.64 -3.85
N GLY A 176 -11.91 -5.78 -4.81
CA GLY A 176 -11.84 -4.33 -4.62
C GLY A 176 -10.57 -3.90 -3.89
N HIS A 177 -10.29 -2.61 -3.96
CA HIS A 177 -9.07 -2.07 -3.38
C HIS A 177 -9.26 -1.75 -1.89
N PRO A 178 -8.37 -2.23 -0.98
CA PRO A 178 -8.54 -2.07 0.47
C PRO A 178 -8.48 -0.62 0.96
N LEU A 179 -7.96 0.31 0.18
CA LEU A 179 -8.02 1.74 0.50
C LEU A 179 -9.45 2.28 0.57
N LEU A 180 -10.40 1.66 -0.14
CA LEU A 180 -11.81 2.05 -0.05
C LEU A 180 -12.40 1.73 1.34
N ASP A 181 -11.91 0.69 2.00
CA ASP A 181 -12.32 0.34 3.37
C ASP A 181 -11.71 1.33 4.39
N LEU A 182 -10.51 1.85 4.10
CA LEU A 182 -9.83 2.82 4.97
C LEU A 182 -10.46 4.21 4.88
N LEU A 183 -10.79 4.66 3.68
CA LEU A 183 -11.24 6.01 3.40
C LEU A 183 -12.77 6.14 3.46
N GLY A 184 -13.52 5.06 3.15
CA GLY A 184 -14.98 5.07 3.16
C GLY A 184 -15.61 5.18 4.55
N SER A 185 -14.95 4.67 5.59
CA SER A 185 -15.41 4.76 6.99
C SER A 185 -15.20 6.14 7.62
N ASN A 186 -14.31 6.95 7.09
CA ASN A 186 -13.88 8.21 7.69
C ASN A 186 -14.46 9.47 7.01
N GLN A 187 -15.19 9.33 5.90
CA GLN A 187 -15.67 10.49 5.14
C GLN A 187 -16.70 11.34 5.91
N GLN A 188 -17.45 10.75 6.84
CA GLN A 188 -18.48 11.49 7.61
C GLN A 188 -17.91 12.30 8.77
N ASP A 189 -16.80 11.86 9.38
CA ASP A 189 -16.20 12.52 10.55
C ASP A 189 -15.16 13.60 10.19
N LEU A 190 -14.75 13.67 8.91
CA LEU A 190 -13.63 14.49 8.46
C LEU A 190 -14.09 15.79 7.75
N TYR A 191 -15.39 16.04 7.65
CA TYR A 191 -15.97 17.23 7.01
C TYR A 191 -15.93 18.49 7.90
N ILE A 192 -14.91 18.70 8.70
CA ILE A 192 -14.81 19.89 9.55
C ILE A 192 -13.52 20.65 9.19
N HIS A 193 -13.51 21.30 8.04
CA HIS A 193 -12.78 22.56 7.89
C HIS A 193 -13.60 23.45 6.95
N GLU A 194 -14.03 24.59 7.49
CA GLU A 194 -14.59 25.68 6.72
C GLU A 194 -13.61 25.97 5.57
N LYS A 195 -14.07 25.76 4.35
CA LYS A 195 -13.36 26.16 3.16
C LYS A 195 -13.26 27.69 3.24
N MET A 196 -12.07 28.20 3.57
CA MET A 196 -11.86 29.65 3.51
C MET A 196 -11.98 30.05 2.05
N GLU A 197 -13.02 30.83 1.74
CA GLU A 197 -13.25 31.35 0.40
C GLU A 197 -12.02 32.15 -0.05
N GLY A 198 -11.53 31.86 -1.24
CA GLY A 198 -10.63 32.72 -2.00
C GLY A 198 -9.22 32.21 -2.22
N ASP A 199 -8.57 31.56 -1.26
CA ASP A 199 -7.15 31.24 -1.35
C ASP A 199 -6.89 29.73 -1.50
N PRO A 200 -6.14 29.29 -2.54
CA PRO A 200 -5.93 27.87 -2.75
C PRO A 200 -5.04 27.26 -1.67
N LEU A 201 -5.46 26.09 -1.14
CA LEU A 201 -4.67 25.24 -0.26
C LEU A 201 -4.13 24.06 -1.06
N VAL A 202 -2.81 23.94 -1.14
CA VAL A 202 -2.11 22.87 -1.87
C VAL A 202 -1.48 21.90 -0.90
N ALA A 203 -1.83 20.59 -0.99
CA ALA A 203 -1.17 19.56 -0.23
C ALA A 203 0.14 19.13 -0.91
N LEU A 204 1.23 19.04 -0.14
CA LEU A 204 2.54 18.62 -0.61
C LEU A 204 2.90 17.27 -0.01
N LEU A 205 2.93 16.21 -0.81
CA LEU A 205 3.22 14.84 -0.39
C LEU A 205 4.53 14.34 -1.02
N PRO A 206 5.70 14.67 -0.44
CA PRO A 206 7.00 14.37 -1.06
C PRO A 206 7.41 12.89 -0.98
N GLY A 207 6.58 12.05 -0.38
CA GLY A 207 6.83 10.62 -0.19
C GLY A 207 7.00 10.22 1.27
N SER A 208 7.13 8.91 1.48
CA SER A 208 7.28 8.31 2.82
C SER A 208 8.70 7.85 3.15
N ARG A 209 9.61 7.90 2.18
CA ARG A 209 11.00 7.48 2.37
C ARG A 209 11.93 8.69 2.40
N PRO A 210 12.93 8.72 3.32
CA PRO A 210 13.87 9.84 3.40
C PRO A 210 14.48 10.25 2.06
N GLY A 211 14.86 9.27 1.22
CA GLY A 211 15.43 9.53 -0.09
C GLY A 211 14.46 10.11 -1.13
N GLU A 212 13.15 9.88 -0.99
CA GLU A 212 12.12 10.52 -1.82
C GLU A 212 11.96 11.97 -1.40
N VAL A 213 11.78 12.20 -0.10
CA VAL A 213 11.66 13.53 0.51
C VAL A 213 12.84 14.43 0.15
N GLN A 214 14.07 13.95 0.31
CA GLN A 214 15.28 14.71 -0.01
C GLN A 214 15.35 15.16 -1.47
N ARG A 215 14.75 14.42 -2.40
CA ARG A 215 14.76 14.74 -3.84
C ARG A 215 13.58 15.58 -4.29
N LEU A 216 12.41 15.40 -3.68
CA LEU A 216 11.18 16.04 -4.14
C LEU A 216 10.80 17.28 -3.33
N LEU A 217 11.05 17.27 -2.01
CA LEU A 217 10.65 18.41 -1.18
C LEU A 217 11.30 19.74 -1.59
N PRO A 218 12.59 19.80 -1.96
CA PRO A 218 13.16 21.06 -2.47
C PRO A 218 12.43 21.61 -3.70
N GLU A 219 12.04 20.73 -4.63
CA GLU A 219 11.29 21.11 -5.83
C GLU A 219 9.86 21.54 -5.51
N MET A 220 9.21 20.88 -4.55
CA MET A 220 7.89 21.27 -4.07
C MET A 220 7.92 22.63 -3.36
N VAL A 221 8.97 22.91 -2.58
CA VAL A 221 9.18 24.22 -1.94
C VAL A 221 9.45 25.30 -2.99
N GLN A 222 10.23 25.00 -4.02
CA GLN A 222 10.45 25.95 -5.12
C GLN A 222 9.14 26.22 -5.88
N ALA A 223 8.32 25.19 -6.12
CA ALA A 223 6.98 25.35 -6.69
C ALA A 223 6.10 26.24 -5.80
N ALA A 224 6.12 26.02 -4.49
CA ALA A 224 5.35 26.82 -3.54
C ALA A 224 5.76 28.29 -3.56
N LYS A 225 7.06 28.62 -3.69
CA LYS A 225 7.55 30.00 -3.87
C LYS A 225 6.97 30.67 -5.12
N ILE A 226 6.99 29.97 -6.25
CA ILE A 226 6.44 30.45 -7.52
C ILE A 226 4.93 30.64 -7.40
N LEU A 227 4.25 29.71 -6.78
CA LEU A 227 2.80 29.77 -6.57
C LEU A 227 2.40 30.94 -5.66
N THR A 228 3.15 31.20 -4.58
CA THR A 228 2.92 32.36 -3.70
C THR A 228 3.12 33.68 -4.44
N ALA A 229 4.10 33.77 -5.36
CA ALA A 229 4.31 34.97 -6.18
C ALA A 229 3.17 35.17 -7.18
N ALA A 230 2.63 34.09 -7.77
CA ALA A 230 1.52 34.16 -8.74
C ALA A 230 0.14 34.36 -8.08
N LYS A 231 -0.05 33.76 -6.89
CA LYS A 231 -1.28 33.81 -6.08
C LYS A 231 -0.89 34.08 -4.62
N PRO A 232 -0.84 35.34 -4.18
CA PRO A 232 -0.32 35.73 -2.86
C PRO A 232 -1.05 35.12 -1.66
N GLY A 233 -2.31 34.69 -1.83
CA GLY A 233 -3.08 34.00 -0.81
C GLY A 233 -2.86 32.48 -0.75
N ALA A 234 -2.06 31.90 -1.66
CA ALA A 234 -1.85 30.46 -1.69
C ALA A 234 -1.17 29.95 -0.42
N ARG A 235 -1.72 28.85 0.14
CA ARG A 235 -1.21 28.20 1.34
C ARG A 235 -0.86 26.76 1.03
N PHE A 236 0.05 26.19 1.84
CA PHE A 236 0.54 24.83 1.62
C PHE A 236 0.44 24.03 2.90
N ILE A 237 0.05 22.77 2.78
CA ILE A 237 0.05 21.82 3.89
C ILE A 237 0.90 20.61 3.52
N LEU A 238 1.83 20.25 4.40
CA LEU A 238 2.76 19.15 4.23
C LEU A 238 2.51 18.10 5.30
N PRO A 239 1.69 17.07 5.00
CA PRO A 239 1.52 15.96 5.91
C PRO A 239 2.77 15.10 5.95
N MET A 240 3.32 14.94 7.14
CA MET A 240 4.54 14.16 7.37
C MET A 240 4.20 12.69 7.60
N ALA A 241 4.85 11.81 6.83
CA ALA A 241 4.74 10.38 7.05
C ALA A 241 5.44 9.98 8.38
N PRO A 242 4.92 9.00 9.13
CA PRO A 242 5.51 8.57 10.39
C PRO A 242 6.95 8.05 10.30
N THR A 243 7.39 7.72 9.09
CA THR A 243 8.73 7.21 8.78
C THR A 243 9.77 8.32 8.57
N VAL A 244 9.35 9.59 8.51
CA VAL A 244 10.20 10.77 8.24
C VAL A 244 10.32 11.58 9.52
N LYS A 245 11.52 12.04 9.83
CA LYS A 245 11.78 12.89 11.02
C LYS A 245 11.62 14.37 10.67
N VAL A 246 11.06 15.16 11.58
CA VAL A 246 10.86 16.62 11.40
C VAL A 246 12.17 17.32 11.04
N GLN A 247 13.28 16.98 11.70
CA GLN A 247 14.60 17.55 11.44
C GLN A 247 15.10 17.32 9.99
N GLU A 248 14.58 16.30 9.32
CA GLU A 248 14.90 16.04 7.91
C GLU A 248 14.15 16.97 6.96
N LEU A 249 12.98 17.45 7.37
CA LEU A 249 12.15 18.39 6.60
C LEU A 249 12.63 19.84 6.79
N GLU A 250 12.97 20.24 8.03
CA GLU A 250 13.36 21.60 8.40
C GLU A 250 14.49 22.16 7.54
N LYS A 251 15.40 21.31 7.08
CA LYS A 251 16.52 21.67 6.20
C LYS A 251 16.07 22.28 4.86
N PHE A 252 14.87 21.94 4.42
CA PHE A 252 14.33 22.31 3.11
C PHE A 252 13.23 23.37 3.21
N LEU A 253 12.68 23.57 4.42
CA LEU A 253 11.59 24.53 4.62
C LEU A 253 12.10 25.96 4.68
N PRO A 254 11.50 26.91 3.99
CA PRO A 254 11.82 28.32 4.06
C PRO A 254 11.39 28.87 5.41
N HIS A 255 12.27 29.62 6.10
CA HIS A 255 11.98 30.11 7.43
C HIS A 255 10.87 31.18 7.50
N ASP A 256 10.62 31.99 6.44
CA ASP A 256 9.65 33.10 6.52
C ASP A 256 8.98 33.52 5.19
N SER A 257 9.26 32.85 4.07
CA SER A 257 8.84 33.37 2.75
C SER A 257 7.67 32.65 2.09
N VAL A 258 7.26 31.47 2.61
CA VAL A 258 6.19 30.65 2.02
C VAL A 258 5.37 30.01 3.14
N PRO A 259 4.04 30.14 3.14
CA PRO A 259 3.19 29.62 4.21
C PRO A 259 2.98 28.10 4.08
N ILE A 260 3.98 27.31 4.49
CA ILE A 260 3.92 25.85 4.53
C ILE A 260 3.68 25.38 5.97
N SER A 261 2.51 24.78 6.22
CA SER A 261 2.17 24.16 7.51
C SER A 261 2.53 22.69 7.48
N VAL A 262 3.41 22.25 8.38
CA VAL A 262 3.75 20.83 8.57
C VAL A 262 2.78 20.21 9.57
N VAL A 263 2.20 19.06 9.23
CA VAL A 263 1.27 18.32 10.09
C VAL A 263 1.68 16.85 10.21
N GLU A 264 1.68 16.30 11.42
CA GLU A 264 2.07 14.91 11.66
C GLU A 264 0.86 13.98 11.62
N GLY A 265 0.97 12.87 10.89
CA GLY A 265 0.01 11.76 10.92
C GLY A 265 -1.40 12.08 10.39
N LYS A 266 -1.61 13.28 9.82
CA LYS A 266 -2.92 13.77 9.34
C LYS A 266 -2.98 13.87 7.82
N THR A 267 -2.53 12.84 7.12
CA THR A 267 -2.45 12.86 5.65
C THR A 267 -3.83 12.98 5.00
N TYR A 268 -4.82 12.27 5.52
CA TYR A 268 -6.17 12.29 4.94
C TYR A 268 -6.89 13.60 5.20
N GLU A 269 -6.76 14.13 6.42
CA GLU A 269 -7.31 15.44 6.78
C GLU A 269 -6.69 16.56 5.94
N ALA A 270 -5.38 16.52 5.74
CA ALA A 270 -4.67 17.47 4.89
C ALA A 270 -5.14 17.39 3.43
N LEU A 271 -5.27 16.18 2.88
CA LEU A 271 -5.78 15.98 1.52
C LEU A 271 -7.22 16.44 1.37
N MET A 272 -8.08 16.18 2.36
CA MET A 272 -9.47 16.62 2.29
C MET A 272 -9.62 18.13 2.38
N ALA A 273 -8.83 18.79 3.21
CA ALA A 273 -8.81 20.25 3.32
C ALA A 273 -8.27 20.92 2.03
N ALA A 274 -7.32 20.27 1.33
CA ALA A 274 -6.67 20.84 0.15
C ALA A 274 -7.60 20.93 -1.06
N ASP A 275 -7.37 21.91 -1.93
CA ASP A 275 -8.04 22.05 -3.23
C ASP A 275 -7.42 21.13 -4.28
N LEU A 276 -6.11 20.89 -4.18
CA LEU A 276 -5.34 19.97 -5.01
C LEU A 276 -4.08 19.50 -4.27
N ALA A 277 -3.39 18.52 -4.84
CA ALA A 277 -2.17 17.98 -4.25
C ALA A 277 -1.01 17.84 -5.24
N VAL A 278 0.21 18.01 -4.76
CA VAL A 278 1.44 17.58 -5.44
C VAL A 278 1.92 16.32 -4.72
N VAL A 279 1.93 15.17 -5.43
CA VAL A 279 2.05 13.85 -4.79
C VAL A 279 3.22 13.08 -5.38
N ALA A 280 4.09 12.53 -4.52
CA ALA A 280 5.08 11.54 -4.94
C ALA A 280 4.39 10.28 -5.49
N SER A 281 4.97 9.66 -6.51
CA SER A 281 4.41 8.43 -7.07
C SER A 281 4.40 7.31 -6.03
N GLY A 282 3.25 6.64 -5.90
CA GLY A 282 3.01 5.55 -4.94
C GLY A 282 1.53 5.43 -4.60
N THR A 283 1.24 4.74 -3.50
CA THR A 283 -0.13 4.51 -2.99
C THR A 283 -0.87 5.82 -2.71
N ALA A 284 -0.15 6.88 -2.30
CA ALA A 284 -0.72 8.20 -2.03
C ALA A 284 -1.45 8.79 -3.25
N THR A 285 -1.09 8.41 -4.47
CA THR A 285 -1.82 8.86 -5.68
C THR A 285 -3.23 8.28 -5.74
N LEU A 286 -3.41 7.01 -5.35
CA LEU A 286 -4.75 6.39 -5.25
C LEU A 286 -5.55 6.97 -4.07
N GLU A 287 -4.92 7.23 -2.94
CA GLU A 287 -5.56 7.88 -1.79
C GLU A 287 -6.12 9.25 -2.19
N THR A 288 -5.31 10.06 -2.89
CA THR A 288 -5.69 11.37 -3.42
C THR A 288 -6.84 11.24 -4.43
N ALA A 289 -6.79 10.24 -5.32
CA ALA A 289 -7.84 9.98 -6.31
C ALA A 289 -9.16 9.54 -5.66
N ILE A 290 -9.11 8.66 -4.65
CA ILE A 290 -10.31 8.22 -3.91
C ILE A 290 -10.99 9.40 -3.20
N LEU A 291 -10.20 10.35 -2.69
CA LEU A 291 -10.68 11.58 -2.07
C LEU A 291 -11.16 12.63 -3.10
N GLY A 292 -11.06 12.33 -4.40
CA GLY A 292 -11.51 13.21 -5.48
C GLY A 292 -10.71 14.50 -5.59
N LYS A 293 -9.44 14.50 -5.21
CA LYS A 293 -8.59 15.71 -5.26
C LYS A 293 -7.77 15.74 -6.55
N PRO A 294 -7.83 16.82 -7.34
CA PRO A 294 -6.92 17.03 -8.45
C PRO A 294 -5.48 16.92 -7.99
N MET A 295 -4.59 16.44 -8.85
CA MET A 295 -3.20 16.26 -8.43
C MET A 295 -2.20 16.39 -9.58
N VAL A 296 -0.97 16.73 -9.20
CA VAL A 296 0.24 16.60 -10.01
C VAL A 296 1.11 15.51 -9.40
N ILE A 297 1.44 14.47 -10.16
CA ILE A 297 2.37 13.43 -9.71
C ILE A 297 3.80 13.87 -10.03
N ALA A 298 4.66 13.87 -9.03
CA ALA A 298 6.09 14.11 -9.17
C ALA A 298 6.87 12.85 -8.76
N TYR A 299 7.86 12.44 -9.57
CA TYR A 299 8.68 11.28 -9.26
C TYR A 299 10.14 11.51 -9.60
N ARG A 300 11.01 11.35 -8.61
CA ARG A 300 12.45 11.52 -8.75
C ARG A 300 13.20 10.47 -7.96
N VAL A 301 13.96 9.66 -8.66
CA VAL A 301 14.84 8.64 -8.07
C VAL A 301 16.28 8.88 -8.52
N SER A 302 17.24 8.11 -7.95
CA SER A 302 18.61 8.20 -8.41
C SER A 302 18.70 7.85 -9.91
N PRO A 303 19.62 8.47 -10.68
CA PRO A 303 19.76 8.19 -12.12
C PRO A 303 19.93 6.69 -12.41
N LEU A 304 20.72 5.99 -11.60
CA LEU A 304 20.93 4.55 -11.75
C LEU A 304 19.62 3.77 -11.54
N SER A 305 18.86 4.10 -10.46
CA SER A 305 17.57 3.45 -10.19
C SER A 305 16.55 3.71 -11.30
N TYR A 306 16.59 4.90 -11.90
CA TYR A 306 15.70 5.26 -13.01
C TYR A 306 15.99 4.41 -14.26
N TRP A 307 17.25 4.30 -14.67
CA TRP A 307 17.61 3.52 -15.85
C TRP A 307 17.31 2.02 -15.66
N VAL A 308 17.62 1.48 -14.49
CA VAL A 308 17.27 0.09 -14.15
C VAL A 308 15.75 -0.10 -14.15
N GLY A 309 15.01 0.80 -13.50
CA GLY A 309 13.54 0.75 -13.46
C GLY A 309 12.93 0.83 -14.86
N ARG A 310 13.39 1.77 -15.70
CA ARG A 310 12.89 1.95 -17.08
C ARG A 310 13.15 0.73 -17.97
N ALA A 311 14.26 0.04 -17.76
CA ALA A 311 14.58 -1.19 -18.50
C ALA A 311 13.71 -2.38 -18.06
N MET A 312 13.23 -2.40 -16.82
CA MET A 312 12.49 -3.52 -16.23
C MET A 312 10.99 -3.32 -16.22
N VAL A 313 10.52 -2.09 -16.18
CA VAL A 313 9.09 -1.72 -16.06
C VAL A 313 8.45 -1.67 -17.45
N LYS A 314 7.32 -2.37 -17.60
CA LYS A 314 6.59 -2.53 -18.86
C LYS A 314 5.29 -1.73 -18.93
N VAL A 315 5.17 -0.69 -18.11
CA VAL A 315 3.99 0.17 -18.09
C VAL A 315 4.30 1.56 -18.62
N ASP A 316 3.32 2.18 -19.27
CA ASP A 316 3.44 3.52 -19.86
C ASP A 316 3.42 4.63 -18.80
N TRP A 317 2.88 4.33 -17.62
CA TRP A 317 2.66 5.28 -16.53
C TRP A 317 3.37 4.85 -15.25
N VAL A 318 3.79 5.81 -14.43
CA VAL A 318 4.43 5.56 -13.13
C VAL A 318 3.42 5.71 -11.99
N GLY A 319 2.45 6.60 -12.12
CA GLY A 319 1.39 6.80 -11.13
C GLY A 319 0.31 5.74 -11.22
N LEU A 320 -0.04 5.13 -10.08
CA LEU A 320 -1.09 4.11 -10.02
C LEU A 320 -2.44 4.61 -10.56
N VAL A 321 -2.73 5.90 -10.42
CA VAL A 321 -3.96 6.52 -10.96
C VAL A 321 -4.04 6.34 -12.47
N ASN A 322 -2.99 6.70 -13.23
CA ASN A 322 -2.97 6.57 -14.68
C ASN A 322 -2.92 5.11 -15.12
N ILE A 323 -2.24 4.25 -14.36
CA ILE A 323 -2.21 2.79 -14.60
C ILE A 323 -3.62 2.18 -14.46
N VAL A 324 -4.33 2.50 -13.39
CA VAL A 324 -5.70 2.02 -13.15
C VAL A 324 -6.67 2.58 -14.19
N ALA A 325 -6.49 3.85 -14.56
CA ALA A 325 -7.28 4.48 -15.62
C ALA A 325 -7.05 3.81 -16.99
N GLY A 326 -5.82 3.34 -17.27
CA GLY A 326 -5.36 2.88 -18.58
C GLY A 326 -5.12 4.05 -19.55
N ARG A 327 -5.04 5.28 -19.05
CA ARG A 327 -4.78 6.52 -19.78
C ARG A 327 -4.23 7.60 -18.86
N LYS A 328 -3.69 8.68 -19.44
CA LYS A 328 -3.28 9.83 -18.65
C LYS A 328 -4.51 10.59 -18.16
N VAL A 329 -4.76 10.54 -16.86
CA VAL A 329 -5.79 11.30 -16.14
C VAL A 329 -5.17 12.50 -15.45
N VAL A 330 -3.99 12.33 -14.88
CA VAL A 330 -3.24 13.36 -14.16
C VAL A 330 -1.85 13.54 -14.76
N PRO A 331 -1.26 14.74 -14.71
CA PRO A 331 0.10 14.95 -15.17
C PRO A 331 1.10 14.19 -14.30
N GLU A 332 2.09 13.55 -14.95
CA GLU A 332 3.24 12.93 -14.33
C GLU A 332 4.51 13.66 -14.74
N LEU A 333 5.19 14.25 -13.78
CA LEU A 333 6.46 14.92 -13.93
C LEU A 333 7.57 14.00 -13.43
N LEU A 334 8.38 13.48 -14.35
CA LEU A 334 9.37 12.45 -14.05
C LEU A 334 10.79 13.01 -14.12
N GLN A 335 11.62 12.67 -13.16
CA GLN A 335 13.05 13.00 -13.14
C GLN A 335 13.34 14.49 -13.36
N GLY A 336 13.91 14.83 -14.50
CA GLY A 336 14.26 16.22 -14.88
C GLY A 336 13.04 17.13 -15.11
N GLU A 337 11.84 16.57 -15.29
CA GLU A 337 10.59 17.34 -15.38
C GLU A 337 10.00 17.62 -13.99
N ALA A 338 10.35 16.85 -12.97
CA ALA A 338 9.92 17.07 -11.59
C ALA A 338 10.70 18.25 -10.96
N ARG A 339 10.57 19.44 -11.58
CA ARG A 339 11.19 20.70 -11.13
C ARG A 339 10.13 21.68 -10.66
N GLY A 340 10.51 22.56 -9.73
CA GLY A 340 9.60 23.53 -9.13
C GLY A 340 8.79 24.34 -10.14
N GLU A 341 9.41 24.79 -11.22
CA GLU A 341 8.77 25.56 -12.28
C GLU A 341 7.67 24.76 -13.01
N ARG A 342 7.95 23.49 -13.33
CA ARG A 342 6.99 22.63 -14.01
C ARG A 342 5.86 22.22 -13.09
N ILE A 343 6.16 21.92 -11.82
CA ILE A 343 5.15 21.63 -10.80
C ILE A 343 4.23 22.84 -10.64
N ALA A 344 4.78 24.03 -10.47
CA ALA A 344 4.00 25.25 -10.33
C ALA A 344 3.13 25.52 -11.55
N ALA A 345 3.65 25.33 -12.77
CA ALA A 345 2.89 25.53 -14.00
C ALA A 345 1.67 24.59 -14.09
N GLU A 346 1.84 23.28 -13.75
CA GLU A 346 0.71 22.35 -13.76
C GLU A 346 -0.30 22.66 -12.64
N VAL A 347 0.17 23.08 -11.46
CA VAL A 347 -0.71 23.50 -10.36
C VAL A 347 -1.53 24.74 -10.77
N LEU A 348 -0.90 25.77 -11.35
CA LEU A 348 -1.62 26.95 -11.85
C LEU A 348 -2.63 26.56 -12.93
N ARG A 349 -2.28 25.68 -13.85
CA ARG A 349 -3.20 25.17 -14.85
C ARG A 349 -4.43 24.51 -14.23
N ILE A 350 -4.25 23.68 -13.20
CA ILE A 350 -5.38 23.05 -12.50
C ILE A 350 -6.26 24.10 -11.79
N LEU A 351 -5.65 25.18 -11.27
CA LEU A 351 -6.37 26.24 -10.58
C LEU A 351 -7.13 27.16 -11.53
N ASP A 352 -6.56 27.47 -12.69
CA ASP A 352 -7.03 28.56 -13.60
C ASP A 352 -7.80 28.01 -14.81
N ASP A 353 -7.62 26.73 -15.21
CA ASP A 353 -8.29 26.08 -16.33
C ASP A 353 -9.40 25.15 -15.80
N GLU A 354 -10.61 25.69 -15.65
CA GLU A 354 -11.76 24.93 -15.15
C GLU A 354 -12.11 23.71 -16.00
N PRO A 355 -12.15 23.77 -17.37
CA PRO A 355 -12.32 22.59 -18.21
C PRO A 355 -11.31 21.50 -17.94
N TYR A 356 -10.02 21.82 -17.83
CA TYR A 356 -8.95 20.87 -17.53
C TYR A 356 -9.14 20.22 -16.15
N ARG A 357 -9.45 21.03 -15.15
CA ARG A 357 -9.76 20.53 -13.80
C ARG A 357 -10.96 19.60 -13.79
N LYS A 358 -12.03 19.94 -14.50
CA LYS A 358 -13.24 19.13 -14.59
C LYS A 358 -13.00 17.80 -15.29
N GLU A 359 -12.24 17.79 -16.37
CA GLU A 359 -11.82 16.55 -17.05
C GLU A 359 -11.01 15.65 -16.11
N MET A 360 -10.05 16.22 -15.37
CA MET A 360 -9.26 15.48 -14.38
C MET A 360 -10.16 14.85 -13.31
N LEU A 361 -11.08 15.61 -12.71
CA LEU A 361 -12.02 15.13 -11.71
C LEU A 361 -12.90 13.98 -12.25
N GLY A 362 -13.37 14.07 -13.48
CA GLY A 362 -14.09 12.99 -14.16
C GLY A 362 -13.25 11.73 -14.27
N GLY A 363 -11.97 11.86 -14.65
CA GLY A 363 -11.03 10.75 -14.72
C GLY A 363 -10.72 10.13 -13.34
N LEU A 364 -10.62 10.94 -12.29
CA LEU A 364 -10.44 10.44 -10.92
C LEU A 364 -11.67 9.66 -10.44
N ALA A 365 -12.88 10.08 -10.78
CA ALA A 365 -14.11 9.34 -10.49
C ALA A 365 -14.11 7.97 -11.18
N GLU A 366 -13.71 7.88 -12.46
CA GLU A 366 -13.54 6.61 -13.17
C GLU A 366 -12.52 5.69 -12.49
N VAL A 367 -11.40 6.25 -12.01
CA VAL A 367 -10.39 5.49 -11.26
C VAL A 367 -11.00 4.91 -9.98
N ARG A 368 -11.74 5.71 -9.22
CA ARG A 368 -12.42 5.26 -8.01
C ARG A 368 -13.40 4.11 -8.29
N GLU A 369 -14.18 4.18 -9.36
CA GLU A 369 -15.08 3.11 -9.77
C GLU A 369 -14.32 1.83 -10.13
N LYS A 370 -13.20 1.93 -10.86
CA LYS A 370 -12.35 0.79 -11.22
C LYS A 370 -11.69 0.11 -10.02
N LEU A 371 -11.55 0.81 -8.88
CA LEU A 371 -11.07 0.23 -7.63
C LEU A 371 -12.14 -0.64 -6.93
N GLY A 372 -13.39 -0.60 -7.38
CA GLY A 372 -14.50 -1.43 -6.90
C GLY A 372 -15.25 -0.81 -5.74
N THR A 373 -15.71 -1.65 -4.82
CA THR A 373 -16.51 -1.24 -3.67
C THR A 373 -15.82 -1.56 -2.35
N PRO A 374 -16.10 -0.85 -1.26
CA PRO A 374 -15.65 -1.21 0.09
C PRO A 374 -16.01 -2.66 0.45
N GLY A 375 -15.32 -3.25 1.44
CA GLY A 375 -15.55 -4.62 1.91
C GLY A 375 -14.53 -5.63 1.36
N ALA A 376 -13.36 -5.20 0.91
CA ALA A 376 -12.30 -6.09 0.39
C ALA A 376 -11.90 -7.16 1.42
N ALA A 377 -11.65 -6.76 2.67
CA ALA A 377 -11.26 -7.67 3.73
C ALA A 377 -12.33 -8.72 4.04
N GLU A 378 -13.62 -8.34 4.01
CA GLU A 378 -14.73 -9.26 4.23
C GLU A 378 -14.87 -10.26 3.08
N ARG A 379 -14.72 -9.82 1.81
CA ARG A 379 -14.73 -10.74 0.66
C ARG A 379 -13.59 -11.75 0.74
N VAL A 380 -12.38 -11.33 1.11
CA VAL A 380 -11.24 -12.25 1.34
C VAL A 380 -11.55 -13.24 2.47
N ALA A 381 -12.15 -12.80 3.57
CA ALA A 381 -12.54 -13.68 4.67
C ALA A 381 -13.59 -14.72 4.23
N ARG A 382 -14.59 -14.33 3.45
CA ARG A 382 -15.59 -15.27 2.87
C ARG A 382 -14.94 -16.28 1.94
N MET A 383 -14.05 -15.84 1.03
CA MET A 383 -13.26 -16.74 0.18
C MET A 383 -12.47 -17.75 1.00
N ALA A 384 -11.81 -17.30 2.07
CA ALA A 384 -11.05 -18.18 2.97
C ALA A 384 -11.95 -19.23 3.63
N LEU A 385 -13.13 -18.85 4.11
CA LEU A 385 -14.09 -19.78 4.73
C LEU A 385 -14.64 -20.80 3.72
N GLU A 386 -14.93 -20.38 2.49
CA GLU A 386 -15.35 -21.30 1.41
C GLU A 386 -14.26 -22.33 1.09
N MET A 387 -12.99 -21.90 0.97
CA MET A 387 -11.87 -22.80 0.71
C MET A 387 -11.68 -23.85 1.81
N ILE A 388 -11.98 -23.50 3.07
CA ILE A 388 -11.89 -24.44 4.21
C ILE A 388 -13.06 -25.43 4.22
N ARG A 389 -14.27 -25.00 3.82
CA ARG A 389 -15.45 -25.86 3.73
C ARG A 389 -15.28 -26.92 2.63
N ASN A 390 -14.77 -26.53 1.48
CA ASN A 390 -14.61 -27.41 0.30
C ASN A 390 -13.45 -28.41 0.44
N LYS A 391 -12.69 -28.36 1.53
CA LYS A 391 -11.62 -29.33 1.83
C LYS A 391 -12.11 -30.51 2.71
N GLY A 392 -13.33 -30.45 3.21
CA GLY A 392 -14.01 -31.55 3.95
C GLY A 392 -14.82 -32.36 3.00
#